data_da444c2029260682687158f359f2ac3a
#
_entry.id   da444c2029260682687158f359f2ac3a
#
_cell.length_a   1.000
_cell.length_b   1.000
_cell.length_c   1.000
_cell.angle_alpha   90.00
_cell.angle_beta   90.00
_cell.angle_gamma   90.00
#
_symmetry.space_group_name_H-M   'P 1'
#
loop_
_entity.id
_entity.type
_entity.pdbx_description
1 polymer ?
#
loop_
_entity_poly.entity_id
_entity_poly.type
_entity_poly.pdbx_seq_one_letter_code
_entity_poly.pdbx_strand_id
1 'polypeptide(L)'
;MANKNKKGHAGLIIFILILVLAIGGGTGFYFYQRQQPRKAVKQFLDSMKKMDFNTMESMIQSSDLSALDNADIRDAAYTDFFSEINRKMTYKITKNRFDIQNGTASVTAHITYIDGTNIYKATITEFLRQIVSNAYAGNQLTEEETQEKLASILNEQAKKVETDVFSETDITYPVIKTNSGWKIVSLD
;
A
#
# COMPACT_ATOMS: atom_id res chain seq x y z
N MET A 1 44.08 -62.65 -11.75
CA MET A 1 43.74 -61.50 -10.89
C MET A 1 42.64 -60.68 -11.51
N ALA A 2 41.46 -60.73 -10.96
CA ALA A 2 40.26 -60.09 -11.54
C ALA A 2 40.15 -58.64 -11.12
N ASN A 3 40.14 -57.75 -12.09
CA ASN A 3 39.95 -56.30 -11.87
C ASN A 3 38.45 -56.03 -11.71
N LYS A 4 38.00 -55.82 -10.47
CA LYS A 4 36.59 -55.55 -10.12
C LYS A 4 36.25 -54.12 -10.52
N ASN A 5 35.42 -53.98 -11.54
CA ASN A 5 34.89 -52.72 -12.04
C ASN A 5 34.12 -51.94 -10.95
N LYS A 6 34.73 -50.82 -10.49
CA LYS A 6 34.11 -49.80 -9.57
C LYS A 6 33.22 -48.79 -10.35
N LYS A 7 32.47 -49.20 -11.37
CA LYS A 7 31.72 -48.26 -12.22
C LYS A 7 30.26 -48.03 -11.80
N GLY A 8 29.78 -48.62 -10.67
CA GLY A 8 28.34 -48.58 -10.34
C GLY A 8 27.86 -47.37 -9.53
N HIS A 9 28.73 -46.68 -8.81
CA HIS A 9 28.26 -45.66 -7.84
C HIS A 9 28.28 -44.20 -8.35
N ALA A 10 29.13 -43.88 -9.31
CA ALA A 10 29.22 -42.52 -9.86
C ALA A 10 27.92 -42.11 -10.58
N GLY A 11 27.32 -43.00 -11.37
CA GLY A 11 26.03 -42.74 -12.04
C GLY A 11 24.87 -42.55 -11.06
N LEU A 12 24.84 -43.34 -9.99
CA LEU A 12 23.83 -43.20 -8.92
C LEU A 12 23.98 -41.88 -8.17
N ILE A 13 25.21 -41.49 -7.87
CA ILE A 13 25.48 -40.22 -7.19
C ILE A 13 25.06 -39.03 -8.05
N ILE A 14 25.40 -39.05 -9.37
CA ILE A 14 24.99 -38.01 -10.32
C ILE A 14 23.47 -37.94 -10.43
N PHE A 15 22.79 -39.10 -10.51
CA PHE A 15 21.32 -39.14 -10.56
C PHE A 15 20.68 -38.56 -9.31
N ILE A 16 21.19 -38.91 -8.12
CA ILE A 16 20.70 -38.35 -6.84
C ILE A 16 20.93 -36.84 -6.78
N LEU A 17 22.10 -36.34 -7.24
CA LEU A 17 22.39 -34.90 -7.28
C LEU A 17 21.44 -34.16 -8.22
N ILE A 18 21.15 -34.69 -9.39
CA ILE A 18 20.17 -34.11 -10.33
C ILE A 18 18.77 -34.10 -9.71
N LEU A 19 18.38 -35.17 -9.02
CA LEU A 19 17.08 -35.28 -8.38
C LEU A 19 16.96 -34.27 -7.21
N VAL A 20 18.00 -34.09 -6.41
CA VAL A 20 18.06 -33.08 -5.33
C VAL A 20 17.99 -31.67 -5.91
N LEU A 21 18.72 -31.40 -7.01
CA LEU A 21 18.66 -30.10 -7.68
C LEU A 21 17.29 -29.83 -8.31
N ALA A 22 16.65 -30.85 -8.92
CA ALA A 22 15.31 -30.70 -9.50
C ALA A 22 14.25 -30.44 -8.42
N ILE A 23 14.29 -31.18 -7.30
CA ILE A 23 13.37 -30.98 -6.19
C ILE A 23 13.67 -29.65 -5.47
N GLY A 24 14.93 -29.37 -5.15
CA GLY A 24 15.36 -28.14 -4.45
C GLY A 24 15.12 -26.89 -5.31
N GLY A 25 15.42 -26.96 -6.60
CA GLY A 25 15.19 -25.87 -7.55
C GLY A 25 13.68 -25.60 -7.77
N GLY A 26 12.87 -26.63 -7.93
CA GLY A 26 11.42 -26.49 -8.13
C GLY A 26 10.70 -25.94 -6.90
N THR A 27 11.02 -26.44 -5.71
CA THR A 27 10.44 -25.94 -4.46
C THR A 27 10.90 -24.53 -4.15
N GLY A 28 12.19 -24.22 -4.30
CA GLY A 28 12.74 -22.89 -4.12
C GLY A 28 12.10 -21.86 -5.07
N PHE A 29 11.93 -22.22 -6.35
CA PHE A 29 11.25 -21.40 -7.34
C PHE A 29 9.78 -21.16 -6.97
N TYR A 30 9.05 -22.19 -6.55
CA TYR A 30 7.67 -22.06 -6.11
C TYR A 30 7.53 -21.11 -4.90
N PHE A 31 8.36 -21.28 -3.88
CA PHE A 31 8.36 -20.39 -2.71
C PHE A 31 8.73 -18.95 -3.08
N TYR A 32 9.67 -18.75 -3.98
CA TYR A 32 10.02 -17.45 -4.52
C TYR A 32 8.83 -16.80 -5.23
N GLN A 33 8.18 -17.50 -6.16
CA GLN A 33 7.02 -17.00 -6.90
C GLN A 33 5.85 -16.67 -5.98
N ARG A 34 5.61 -17.50 -4.98
CA ARG A 34 4.54 -17.29 -3.99
C ARG A 34 4.71 -16.00 -3.17
N GLN A 35 5.94 -15.53 -2.99
CA GLN A 35 6.22 -14.30 -2.23
C GLN A 35 6.04 -13.03 -3.07
N GLN A 36 6.08 -13.12 -4.40
CA GLN A 36 6.04 -11.94 -5.26
C GLN A 36 4.72 -11.15 -5.18
N PRO A 37 3.50 -11.78 -5.20
CA PRO A 37 2.25 -11.06 -5.00
C PRO A 37 2.21 -10.28 -3.68
N ARG A 38 2.70 -10.91 -2.60
CA ARG A 38 2.81 -10.29 -1.28
C ARG A 38 3.73 -9.06 -1.31
N LYS A 39 4.86 -9.15 -2.01
CA LYS A 39 5.78 -8.01 -2.16
C LYS A 39 5.14 -6.87 -2.95
N ALA A 40 4.39 -7.18 -4.01
CA ALA A 40 3.68 -6.19 -4.79
C ALA A 40 2.66 -5.41 -3.92
N VAL A 41 1.79 -6.11 -3.19
CA VAL A 41 0.83 -5.45 -2.30
C VAL A 41 1.53 -4.68 -1.19
N LYS A 42 2.62 -5.21 -0.63
CA LYS A 42 3.42 -4.48 0.35
C LYS A 42 3.97 -3.18 -0.23
N GLN A 43 4.55 -3.21 -1.41
CA GLN A 43 5.10 -2.03 -2.08
C GLN A 43 4.00 -1.00 -2.35
N PHE A 44 2.83 -1.43 -2.79
CA PHE A 44 1.66 -0.57 -3.00
C PHE A 44 1.25 0.13 -1.69
N LEU A 45 1.10 -0.62 -0.60
CA LEU A 45 0.73 -0.06 0.72
C LEU A 45 1.81 0.87 1.28
N ASP A 46 3.09 0.55 1.07
CA ASP A 46 4.20 1.43 1.45
C ASP A 46 4.20 2.74 0.64
N SER A 47 3.82 2.68 -0.64
CA SER A 47 3.67 3.86 -1.51
C SER A 47 2.47 4.71 -1.09
N MET A 48 1.35 4.08 -0.73
CA MET A 48 0.18 4.76 -0.18
C MET A 48 0.53 5.55 1.08
N LYS A 49 1.29 4.97 2.00
CA LYS A 49 1.77 5.66 3.21
C LYS A 49 2.60 6.90 2.91
N LYS A 50 3.32 6.90 1.79
CA LYS A 50 4.22 7.98 1.37
C LYS A 50 3.58 8.96 0.40
N MET A 51 2.32 8.73 0.00
CA MET A 51 1.65 9.49 -1.06
C MET A 51 2.43 9.45 -2.39
N ASP A 52 3.14 8.34 -2.66
CA ASP A 52 3.88 8.13 -3.91
C ASP A 52 2.93 7.60 -4.99
N PHE A 53 2.17 8.52 -5.59
CA PHE A 53 1.16 8.22 -6.61
C PHE A 53 1.77 7.56 -7.85
N ASN A 54 2.96 7.96 -8.27
CA ASN A 54 3.63 7.37 -9.43
C ASN A 54 3.92 5.88 -9.22
N THR A 55 4.43 5.52 -8.05
CA THR A 55 4.65 4.11 -7.71
C THR A 55 3.33 3.36 -7.57
N MET A 56 2.31 3.94 -6.93
CA MET A 56 0.98 3.34 -6.81
C MET A 56 0.37 3.03 -8.19
N GLU A 57 0.36 4.00 -9.10
CA GLU A 57 -0.13 3.84 -10.47
C GLU A 57 0.63 2.76 -11.23
N SER A 58 1.95 2.74 -11.11
CA SER A 58 2.79 1.72 -11.73
C SER A 58 2.48 0.30 -11.26
N MET A 59 1.83 0.13 -10.11
CA MET A 59 1.52 -1.18 -9.50
C MET A 59 0.10 -1.66 -9.78
N ILE A 60 -0.76 -0.84 -10.36
CA ILE A 60 -2.13 -1.19 -10.73
C ILE A 60 -2.16 -1.57 -12.22
N GLN A 61 -2.96 -2.59 -12.58
CA GLN A 61 -3.06 -3.07 -13.96
C GLN A 61 -3.87 -2.12 -14.83
N SER A 62 -4.99 -1.61 -14.33
CA SER A 62 -5.77 -0.58 -15.00
C SER A 62 -5.58 0.72 -14.22
N SER A 63 -4.86 1.65 -14.82
CA SER A 63 -4.50 2.92 -14.22
C SER A 63 -5.61 3.95 -14.35
N ASP A 64 -6.81 3.67 -13.89
CA ASP A 64 -7.80 4.72 -13.73
C ASP A 64 -7.69 5.35 -12.32
N LEU A 65 -6.54 5.96 -12.07
CA LEU A 65 -6.35 6.85 -10.92
C LEU A 65 -6.75 8.28 -11.24
N SER A 66 -7.55 8.50 -12.29
CA SER A 66 -8.03 9.84 -12.67
C SER A 66 -8.72 10.57 -11.52
N ALA A 67 -9.36 9.83 -10.62
CA ALA A 67 -9.91 10.41 -9.39
C ALA A 67 -8.84 10.98 -8.44
N LEU A 68 -7.60 10.45 -8.47
CA LEU A 68 -6.45 10.97 -7.71
C LEU A 68 -5.68 12.06 -8.46
N ASP A 69 -5.99 12.24 -9.74
CA ASP A 69 -5.40 13.28 -10.59
C ASP A 69 -6.13 14.63 -10.44
N ASN A 70 -7.07 14.70 -9.49
CA ASN A 70 -7.77 15.93 -9.16
C ASN A 70 -6.78 16.97 -8.64
N ALA A 71 -6.81 18.17 -9.22
CA ALA A 71 -5.98 19.30 -8.82
C ALA A 71 -6.09 19.63 -7.32
N ASP A 72 -7.30 19.44 -6.76
CA ASP A 72 -7.57 19.69 -5.34
C ASP A 72 -6.82 18.75 -4.39
N ILE A 73 -6.58 17.49 -4.80
CA ILE A 73 -5.78 16.53 -4.01
C ILE A 73 -4.28 16.84 -4.12
N ARG A 74 -3.86 17.53 -5.17
CA ARG A 74 -2.46 17.93 -5.40
C ARG A 74 -2.12 19.27 -4.76
N ASP A 75 -3.08 19.99 -4.23
CA ASP A 75 -2.81 21.19 -3.44
C ASP A 75 -1.89 20.83 -2.26
N ALA A 76 -0.84 21.61 -2.06
CA ALA A 76 0.18 21.36 -1.03
C ALA A 76 -0.43 21.21 0.37
N ALA A 77 -1.48 21.98 0.68
CA ALA A 77 -2.16 21.94 1.97
C ALA A 77 -2.89 20.61 2.20
N TYR A 78 -3.59 20.10 1.19
CA TYR A 78 -4.24 18.78 1.25
C TYR A 78 -3.21 17.64 1.23
N THR A 79 -2.15 17.77 0.45
CA THR A 79 -1.06 16.80 0.40
C THR A 79 -0.40 16.64 1.78
N ASP A 80 -0.13 17.72 2.49
CA ASP A 80 0.42 17.69 3.84
C ASP A 80 -0.53 16.99 4.82
N PHE A 81 -1.82 17.29 4.76
CA PHE A 81 -2.84 16.64 5.58
C PHE A 81 -2.88 15.12 5.34
N PHE A 82 -3.03 14.70 4.08
CA PHE A 82 -3.08 13.27 3.74
C PHE A 82 -1.77 12.56 4.05
N SER A 83 -0.63 13.22 3.85
CA SER A 83 0.68 12.69 4.23
C SER A 83 0.76 12.43 5.74
N GLU A 84 0.27 13.35 6.56
CA GLU A 84 0.30 13.22 8.03
C GLU A 84 -0.58 12.05 8.50
N ILE A 85 -1.81 11.89 7.98
CA ILE A 85 -2.70 10.80 8.37
C ILE A 85 -2.23 9.44 7.80
N ASN A 86 -1.78 9.39 6.53
CA ASN A 86 -1.32 8.16 5.91
C ASN A 86 -0.01 7.65 6.52
N ARG A 87 0.87 8.54 6.97
CA ARG A 87 2.08 8.16 7.69
C ARG A 87 1.80 7.33 8.94
N LYS A 88 0.67 7.58 9.60
CA LYS A 88 0.22 6.85 10.80
C LYS A 88 -0.46 5.51 10.46
N MET A 89 -0.82 5.26 9.20
CA MET A 89 -1.37 3.99 8.76
C MET A 89 -0.39 2.86 9.05
N THR A 90 -0.92 1.74 9.58
CA THR A 90 -0.17 0.49 9.71
C THR A 90 -0.90 -0.64 9.00
N TYR A 91 -0.16 -1.67 8.58
CA TYR A 91 -0.78 -2.82 7.94
C TYR A 91 -0.03 -4.11 8.24
N LYS A 92 -0.75 -5.22 8.15
CA LYS A 92 -0.21 -6.58 8.25
C LYS A 92 -0.83 -7.46 7.18
N ILE A 93 -0.02 -8.10 6.35
CA ILE A 93 -0.53 -9.09 5.39
C ILE A 93 -0.88 -10.36 6.15
N THR A 94 -2.18 -10.72 6.14
CA THR A 94 -2.76 -11.81 6.90
C THR A 94 -2.95 -13.07 6.06
N LYS A 95 -3.25 -12.93 4.75
CA LYS A 95 -3.46 -14.06 3.83
C LYS A 95 -2.76 -13.81 2.50
N ASN A 96 -2.28 -14.90 1.87
CA ASN A 96 -1.72 -14.89 0.52
C ASN A 96 -2.09 -16.20 -0.16
N ARG A 97 -3.10 -16.17 -1.00
CA ARG A 97 -3.52 -17.30 -1.84
C ARG A 97 -2.91 -17.11 -3.22
N PHE A 98 -2.15 -18.07 -3.66
CA PHE A 98 -1.37 -18.01 -4.89
C PHE A 98 -1.75 -19.17 -5.81
N ASP A 99 -2.10 -18.84 -7.05
CA ASP A 99 -2.36 -19.78 -8.13
C ASP A 99 -1.27 -19.64 -9.20
N ILE A 100 -0.35 -20.60 -9.22
CA ILE A 100 0.78 -20.59 -10.15
C ILE A 100 0.35 -20.88 -11.59
N GLN A 101 -0.71 -21.67 -11.78
CA GLN A 101 -1.16 -22.09 -13.11
C GLN A 101 -1.77 -20.91 -13.87
N ASN A 102 -2.57 -20.12 -13.19
CA ASN A 102 -3.24 -18.96 -13.78
C ASN A 102 -2.45 -17.65 -13.62
N GLY A 103 -1.32 -17.68 -12.93
CA GLY A 103 -0.53 -16.46 -12.67
C GLY A 103 -1.30 -15.42 -11.88
N THR A 104 -2.18 -15.85 -10.97
CA THR A 104 -3.02 -14.96 -10.13
C THR A 104 -2.75 -15.17 -8.66
N ALA A 105 -3.10 -14.17 -7.86
CA ALA A 105 -3.06 -14.29 -6.42
C ALA A 105 -4.12 -13.38 -5.78
N SER A 106 -4.42 -13.69 -4.51
CA SER A 106 -5.28 -12.88 -3.66
C SER A 106 -4.55 -12.65 -2.34
N VAL A 107 -4.24 -11.38 -2.05
CA VAL A 107 -3.47 -10.98 -0.87
C VAL A 107 -4.36 -10.14 0.03
N THR A 108 -4.59 -10.61 1.26
CA THR A 108 -5.38 -9.84 2.25
C THR A 108 -4.44 -9.13 3.21
N ALA A 109 -4.67 -7.84 3.38
CA ALA A 109 -4.02 -7.01 4.38
C ALA A 109 -5.04 -6.52 5.41
N HIS A 110 -4.70 -6.66 6.68
CA HIS A 110 -5.35 -5.97 7.79
C HIS A 110 -4.72 -4.60 7.91
N ILE A 111 -5.52 -3.55 7.80
CA ILE A 111 -5.06 -2.15 7.73
C ILE A 111 -5.69 -1.41 8.90
N THR A 112 -4.86 -0.71 9.67
CA THR A 112 -5.27 0.26 10.67
C THR A 112 -4.99 1.65 10.14
N TYR A 113 -5.98 2.50 10.06
CA TYR A 113 -5.89 3.82 9.46
C TYR A 113 -6.67 4.85 10.29
N ILE A 114 -6.40 6.12 10.07
CA ILE A 114 -7.15 7.20 10.71
C ILE A 114 -8.42 7.45 9.90
N ASP A 115 -9.58 7.36 10.57
CA ASP A 115 -10.83 7.84 10.00
C ASP A 115 -10.84 9.38 10.03
N GLY A 116 -10.69 9.97 8.84
CA GLY A 116 -10.64 11.41 8.67
C GLY A 116 -11.94 12.15 9.03
N THR A 117 -13.06 11.44 9.24
CA THR A 117 -14.37 12.05 9.50
C THR A 117 -14.36 12.92 10.75
N ASN A 118 -13.75 12.46 11.84
CA ASN A 118 -13.68 13.20 13.09
C ASN A 118 -12.73 14.40 13.00
N ILE A 119 -11.63 14.24 12.26
CA ILE A 119 -10.69 15.33 11.96
C ILE A 119 -11.41 16.43 11.17
N TYR A 120 -12.15 16.04 10.13
CA TYR A 120 -12.92 16.98 9.32
C TYR A 120 -13.97 17.75 10.15
N LYS A 121 -14.74 17.04 10.99
CA LYS A 121 -15.72 17.69 11.89
C LYS A 121 -15.06 18.68 12.83
N ALA A 122 -13.95 18.31 13.46
CA ALA A 122 -13.20 19.20 14.37
C ALA A 122 -12.65 20.42 13.61
N THR A 123 -12.14 20.21 12.39
CA THR A 123 -11.65 21.28 11.51
C THR A 123 -12.74 22.27 11.17
N ILE A 124 -13.91 21.82 10.71
CA ILE A 124 -15.02 22.71 10.37
C ILE A 124 -15.51 23.46 11.59
N THR A 125 -15.62 22.80 12.74
CA THR A 125 -16.04 23.46 14.00
C THR A 125 -15.08 24.59 14.39
N GLU A 126 -13.79 24.33 14.38
CA GLU A 126 -12.76 25.31 14.73
C GLU A 126 -12.68 26.44 13.69
N PHE A 127 -12.79 26.10 12.40
CA PHE A 127 -12.82 27.07 11.31
C PHE A 127 -13.99 28.04 11.45
N LEU A 128 -15.21 27.53 11.65
CA LEU A 128 -16.39 28.38 11.88
C LEU A 128 -16.24 29.28 13.11
N ARG A 129 -15.71 28.74 14.20
CA ARG A 129 -15.43 29.52 15.42
C ARG A 129 -14.49 30.70 15.12
N GLN A 130 -13.43 30.48 14.34
CA GLN A 130 -12.46 31.51 13.98
C GLN A 130 -13.04 32.56 13.02
N ILE A 131 -13.82 32.13 12.01
CA ILE A 131 -14.48 33.03 11.05
C ILE A 131 -15.44 33.96 11.79
N VAL A 132 -16.28 33.41 12.67
CA VAL A 132 -17.22 34.17 13.46
C VAL A 132 -16.47 35.17 14.35
N SER A 133 -15.39 34.73 15.02
CA SER A 133 -14.57 35.62 15.86
C SER A 133 -13.94 36.79 15.07
N ASN A 134 -13.42 36.51 13.86
CA ASN A 134 -12.85 37.54 12.98
C ASN A 134 -13.93 38.53 12.51
N ALA A 135 -15.12 38.03 12.15
CA ALA A 135 -16.22 38.88 11.72
C ALA A 135 -16.66 39.84 12.84
N TYR A 136 -16.73 39.38 14.10
CA TYR A 136 -17.02 40.25 15.27
C TYR A 136 -15.92 41.28 15.52
N ALA A 137 -14.66 40.96 15.20
CA ALA A 137 -13.53 41.86 15.30
C ALA A 137 -13.44 42.88 14.14
N GLY A 138 -14.37 42.81 13.18
CA GLY A 138 -14.38 43.68 11.97
C GLY A 138 -13.36 43.28 10.92
N ASN A 139 -12.71 42.16 11.06
CA ASN A 139 -11.73 41.62 10.10
C ASN A 139 -12.43 40.74 9.06
N GLN A 140 -12.45 41.19 7.81
CA GLN A 140 -12.90 40.33 6.69
C GLN A 140 -11.67 39.64 6.07
N LEU A 141 -11.71 38.31 6.03
CA LEU A 141 -10.69 37.52 5.36
C LEU A 141 -10.95 37.51 3.87
N THR A 142 -9.89 37.54 3.06
CA THR A 142 -9.93 37.25 1.64
C THR A 142 -10.22 35.77 1.41
N GLU A 143 -10.53 35.38 0.18
CA GLU A 143 -10.72 33.96 -0.18
C GLU A 143 -9.43 33.16 0.05
N GLU A 144 -8.27 33.70 -0.34
CA GLU A 144 -6.96 33.07 -0.14
C GLU A 144 -6.65 32.89 1.35
N GLU A 145 -6.80 33.92 2.17
CA GLU A 145 -6.62 33.83 3.62
C GLU A 145 -7.57 32.82 4.28
N THR A 146 -8.77 32.68 3.72
CA THR A 146 -9.78 31.72 4.18
C THR A 146 -9.33 30.28 3.90
N GLN A 147 -8.81 30.02 2.70
CA GLN A 147 -8.29 28.71 2.31
C GLN A 147 -7.05 28.34 3.10
N GLU A 148 -6.08 29.25 3.22
CA GLU A 148 -4.87 29.02 4.03
C GLU A 148 -5.23 28.73 5.51
N LYS A 149 -6.20 29.42 6.06
CA LYS A 149 -6.65 29.20 7.43
C LYS A 149 -7.31 27.84 7.61
N LEU A 150 -8.17 27.43 6.67
CA LEU A 150 -8.78 26.11 6.68
C LEU A 150 -7.72 25.01 6.61
N ALA A 151 -6.75 25.13 5.70
CA ALA A 151 -5.65 24.19 5.55
C ALA A 151 -4.77 24.10 6.82
N SER A 152 -4.47 25.24 7.42
CA SER A 152 -3.71 25.30 8.68
C SER A 152 -4.43 24.58 9.83
N ILE A 153 -5.74 24.82 9.99
CA ILE A 153 -6.54 24.15 11.03
C ILE A 153 -6.62 22.64 10.75
N LEU A 154 -6.82 22.24 9.50
CA LEU A 154 -6.86 20.84 9.09
C LEU A 154 -5.57 20.10 9.48
N ASN A 155 -4.41 20.69 9.17
CA ASN A 155 -3.10 20.14 9.51
C ASN A 155 -2.87 20.10 11.04
N GLU A 156 -3.32 21.10 11.79
CA GLU A 156 -3.25 21.08 13.25
C GLU A 156 -4.10 19.95 13.85
N GLN A 157 -5.33 19.76 13.36
CA GLN A 157 -6.20 18.69 13.85
C GLN A 157 -5.62 17.31 13.50
N ALA A 158 -5.04 17.14 12.32
CA ALA A 158 -4.37 15.88 11.93
C ALA A 158 -3.18 15.53 12.86
N LYS A 159 -2.43 16.51 13.33
CA LYS A 159 -1.33 16.33 14.29
C LYS A 159 -1.82 15.92 15.68
N LYS A 160 -2.99 16.39 16.08
CA LYS A 160 -3.60 16.15 17.40
C LYS A 160 -4.33 14.80 17.50
N VAL A 161 -4.36 14.01 16.42
CA VAL A 161 -5.08 12.73 16.40
C VAL A 161 -4.55 11.78 17.46
N GLU A 162 -5.43 11.38 18.35
CA GLU A 162 -5.21 10.37 19.38
C GLU A 162 -5.60 8.95 18.87
N THR A 163 -5.27 7.93 19.63
CA THR A 163 -5.42 6.51 19.23
C THR A 163 -6.87 6.05 19.07
N ASP A 164 -7.85 6.75 19.61
CA ASP A 164 -9.28 6.42 19.58
C ASP A 164 -9.98 6.69 18.23
N VAL A 165 -9.31 7.39 17.32
CA VAL A 165 -9.82 7.66 15.95
C VAL A 165 -9.29 6.70 14.91
N PHE A 166 -8.59 5.65 15.30
CA PHE A 166 -8.15 4.62 14.37
C PHE A 166 -9.27 3.64 14.06
N SER A 167 -9.45 3.37 12.77
CA SER A 167 -10.33 2.33 12.24
C SER A 167 -9.51 1.19 11.67
N GLU A 168 -10.09 0.00 11.66
CA GLU A 168 -9.44 -1.21 11.15
C GLU A 168 -10.31 -1.86 10.06
N THR A 169 -9.66 -2.37 9.04
CA THR A 169 -10.34 -3.10 7.96
C THR A 169 -9.44 -4.16 7.34
N ASP A 170 -10.06 -5.22 6.83
CA ASP A 170 -9.38 -6.22 6.01
C ASP A 170 -9.68 -5.95 4.52
N ILE A 171 -8.65 -5.63 3.77
CA ILE A 171 -8.75 -5.43 2.32
C ILE A 171 -8.06 -6.59 1.59
N THR A 172 -8.76 -7.16 0.61
CA THR A 172 -8.22 -8.21 -0.24
C THR A 172 -7.90 -7.66 -1.62
N TYR A 173 -6.63 -7.73 -1.99
CA TYR A 173 -6.09 -7.26 -3.26
C TYR A 173 -5.98 -8.42 -4.24
N PRO A 174 -6.76 -8.44 -5.33
CA PRO A 174 -6.54 -9.36 -6.43
C PRO A 174 -5.29 -8.93 -7.20
N VAL A 175 -4.40 -9.87 -7.48
CA VAL A 175 -3.09 -9.59 -8.09
C VAL A 175 -2.88 -10.55 -9.27
N ILE A 176 -2.35 -10.04 -10.38
CA ILE A 176 -2.05 -10.81 -11.58
C ILE A 176 -0.60 -10.63 -12.00
N LYS A 177 -0.03 -11.69 -12.57
CA LYS A 177 1.30 -11.67 -13.16
C LYS A 177 1.23 -11.11 -14.58
N THR A 178 1.99 -10.05 -14.83
CA THR A 178 2.15 -9.41 -16.14
C THR A 178 3.59 -9.55 -16.63
N ASN A 179 3.88 -9.09 -17.85
CA ASN A 179 5.24 -9.03 -18.38
C ASN A 179 6.15 -8.07 -17.58
N SER A 180 5.56 -7.06 -16.91
CA SER A 180 6.27 -6.08 -16.09
C SER A 180 6.29 -6.42 -14.58
N GLY A 181 5.83 -7.62 -14.20
CA GLY A 181 5.78 -8.08 -12.82
C GLY A 181 4.35 -8.32 -12.30
N TRP A 182 4.19 -8.36 -11.00
CA TRP A 182 2.89 -8.54 -10.36
C TRP A 182 2.19 -7.19 -10.19
N LYS A 183 0.94 -7.11 -10.63
CA LYS A 183 0.10 -5.92 -10.58
C LYS A 183 -1.18 -6.18 -9.81
N ILE A 184 -1.68 -5.19 -9.10
CA ILE A 184 -3.01 -5.20 -8.50
C ILE A 184 -4.02 -5.00 -9.63
N VAL A 185 -5.08 -5.81 -9.67
CA VAL A 185 -6.03 -5.82 -10.80
C VAL A 185 -6.98 -4.64 -10.71
N SER A 186 -7.56 -4.40 -9.53
CA SER A 186 -8.44 -3.27 -9.23
C SER A 186 -8.41 -2.96 -7.74
N LEU A 187 -8.97 -1.82 -7.37
CA LEU A 187 -9.15 -1.38 -5.98
C LEU A 187 -10.65 -1.31 -5.60
N ASP A 188 -11.51 -1.96 -6.40
CA ASP A 188 -12.97 -2.02 -6.20
C ASP A 188 -13.37 -2.81 -4.94
#